data_a1699c83d19975eb4ffce5f97ab5e059
#
_entry.id   a1699c83d19975eb4ffce5f97ab5e059
#
_cell.length_a   1.000
_cell.length_b   1.000
_cell.length_c   1.000
_cell.angle_alpha   90.00
_cell.angle_beta   90.00
_cell.angle_gamma   90.00
#
_symmetry.space_group_name_H-M   'P 1'
#
loop_
_entity.id
_entity.type
_entity.pdbx_description
1 polymer ?
#
loop_
_entity_poly.entity_id
_entity_poly.type
_entity_poly.pdbx_seq_one_letter_code
_entity_poly.pdbx_strand_id
1 'polypeptide(L)'
;MKNLVAMACVIFLAGCTGTSTDSSIEKAPKAEAQPTEVTEDIAQMSIHLFDLPEGMTEEAYLADIDTLNSFFIASGYGKNYTVLKVADDNEASQYRYALVSSYPSAEVYAASHDQGPEYDAYMDKIFEKHAAILESEIYRKVFALN
;
A
#
# COMPACT_ATOMS: atom_id res chain seq x y z
N MET A 1 -23.50 -16.86 -20.44
CA MET A 1 -22.84 -17.18 -21.71
C MET A 1 -21.35 -17.23 -21.42
N LYS A 2 -20.75 -18.41 -21.54
CA LYS A 2 -19.36 -18.69 -21.14
C LYS A 2 -18.45 -18.35 -22.31
N ASN A 3 -17.48 -17.48 -22.16
CA ASN A 3 -16.40 -17.33 -23.14
C ASN A 3 -15.10 -17.83 -22.52
N LEU A 4 -14.74 -19.01 -22.96
CA LEU A 4 -13.45 -19.66 -22.74
C LEU A 4 -12.48 -19.09 -23.77
N VAL A 5 -11.41 -18.43 -23.36
CA VAL A 5 -10.29 -18.09 -24.24
C VAL A 5 -9.13 -19.00 -23.90
N ALA A 6 -8.87 -19.94 -24.77
CA ALA A 6 -7.70 -20.81 -24.76
C ALA A 6 -6.51 -20.04 -25.33
N MET A 7 -5.42 -19.92 -24.59
CA MET A 7 -4.17 -19.34 -25.07
C MET A 7 -3.15 -20.47 -25.32
N ALA A 8 -2.80 -20.65 -26.60
CA ALA A 8 -1.87 -21.65 -27.05
C ALA A 8 -0.41 -21.27 -26.76
N CYS A 9 0.34 -22.20 -26.16
CA CYS A 9 1.80 -22.14 -26.07
C CYS A 9 2.44 -22.42 -27.44
N VAL A 10 3.28 -21.52 -27.92
CA VAL A 10 4.20 -21.78 -29.03
C VAL A 10 5.61 -21.88 -28.45
N ILE A 11 6.17 -23.08 -28.54
CA ILE A 11 7.56 -23.40 -28.24
C ILE A 11 8.37 -23.16 -29.50
N PHE A 12 9.35 -22.26 -29.47
CA PHE A 12 10.38 -22.15 -30.50
C PHE A 12 11.70 -22.66 -29.95
N LEU A 13 12.11 -23.83 -30.46
CA LEU A 13 13.47 -24.32 -30.39
C LEU A 13 14.19 -23.91 -31.69
N ALA A 14 15.26 -23.17 -31.56
CA ALA A 14 16.29 -23.13 -32.62
C ALA A 14 17.65 -22.89 -32.01
N GLY A 15 18.48 -23.91 -32.04
CA GLY A 15 19.90 -23.81 -31.75
C GLY A 15 20.65 -23.24 -32.96
N CYS A 16 21.79 -22.57 -32.70
CA CYS A 16 22.92 -22.53 -33.64
C CYS A 16 24.19 -22.23 -32.86
N THR A 17 25.15 -23.12 -33.05
CA THR A 17 26.56 -23.06 -32.70
C THR A 17 27.28 -21.98 -33.53
N GLY A 18 28.15 -21.21 -32.89
CA GLY A 18 29.05 -20.26 -33.57
C GLY A 18 30.12 -19.76 -32.65
N THR A 19 31.29 -20.38 -32.70
CA THR A 19 32.54 -19.97 -32.03
C THR A 19 33.08 -18.71 -32.72
N SER A 20 33.35 -17.65 -31.99
CA SER A 20 34.36 -16.67 -32.36
C SER A 20 34.80 -15.87 -31.13
N THR A 21 36.06 -15.98 -30.84
CA THR A 21 36.88 -15.26 -29.88
C THR A 21 36.98 -13.80 -30.32
N ASP A 22 36.51 -12.86 -29.52
CA ASP A 22 37.13 -11.53 -29.51
C ASP A 22 36.99 -10.84 -28.14
N SER A 23 38.08 -10.24 -27.75
CA SER A 23 38.40 -9.64 -26.47
C SER A 23 37.77 -8.23 -26.40
N SER A 24 36.79 -8.02 -25.52
CA SER A 24 36.30 -6.68 -25.22
C SER A 24 35.81 -6.58 -23.80
N ILE A 25 36.56 -5.92 -22.96
CA ILE A 25 36.24 -5.10 -21.80
C ILE A 25 34.89 -5.46 -21.12
N GLU A 26 35.00 -6.25 -20.08
CA GLU A 26 33.95 -6.63 -19.16
C GLU A 26 33.47 -5.39 -18.40
N LYS A 27 32.35 -4.83 -18.89
CA LYS A 27 31.59 -3.82 -18.16
C LYS A 27 30.85 -4.55 -17.04
N ALA A 28 31.25 -4.31 -15.80
CA ALA A 28 30.62 -4.88 -14.61
C ALA A 28 29.09 -4.75 -14.71
N PRO A 29 28.33 -5.82 -14.42
CA PRO A 29 26.88 -5.75 -14.41
C PRO A 29 26.46 -4.79 -13.32
N LYS A 30 25.71 -3.75 -13.71
CA LYS A 30 24.99 -2.88 -12.80
C LYS A 30 24.01 -3.81 -12.04
N ALA A 31 24.27 -4.02 -10.76
CA ALA A 31 23.37 -4.77 -9.90
C ALA A 31 22.01 -4.05 -9.94
N GLU A 32 21.05 -4.60 -10.68
CA GLU A 32 19.64 -4.28 -10.48
C GLU A 32 19.32 -4.72 -9.06
N ALA A 33 18.98 -3.74 -8.23
CA ALA A 33 18.47 -4.00 -6.90
C ALA A 33 17.19 -4.84 -7.08
N GLN A 34 17.29 -6.14 -6.80
CA GLN A 34 16.12 -6.99 -6.71
C GLN A 34 15.22 -6.39 -5.61
N PRO A 35 13.89 -6.31 -5.84
CA PRO A 35 12.97 -5.94 -4.77
C PRO A 35 13.23 -6.90 -3.62
N THR A 36 13.61 -6.38 -2.46
CA THR A 36 13.79 -7.16 -1.25
C THR A 36 12.44 -7.81 -0.97
N GLU A 37 12.38 -9.13 -1.04
CA GLU A 37 11.20 -9.90 -0.68
C GLU A 37 10.96 -9.64 0.82
N VAL A 38 9.89 -8.91 1.13
CA VAL A 38 9.54 -8.57 2.51
C VAL A 38 9.07 -9.85 3.17
N THR A 39 9.84 -10.35 4.11
CA THR A 39 9.49 -11.55 4.89
C THR A 39 8.26 -11.27 5.75
N GLU A 40 7.39 -12.27 5.93
CA GLU A 40 6.07 -12.19 6.58
C GLU A 40 6.10 -11.69 8.03
N ASP A 41 7.25 -11.75 8.69
CA ASP A 41 7.45 -11.39 10.10
C ASP A 41 7.87 -9.93 10.36
N ILE A 42 7.95 -9.09 9.33
CA ILE A 42 8.36 -7.69 9.50
C ILE A 42 7.14 -6.81 9.74
N ALA A 43 7.16 -6.06 10.85
CA ALA A 43 6.13 -5.07 11.14
C ALA A 43 6.00 -4.05 10.00
N GLN A 44 4.77 -3.84 9.56
CA GLN A 44 4.41 -2.95 8.47
C GLN A 44 3.67 -1.73 9.02
N MET A 45 3.99 -0.55 8.51
CA MET A 45 3.27 0.68 8.81
C MET A 45 2.85 1.37 7.50
N SER A 46 1.66 1.95 7.50
CA SER A 46 1.21 2.86 6.43
C SER A 46 1.14 4.28 6.99
N ILE A 47 1.62 5.24 6.21
CA ILE A 47 1.60 6.66 6.55
C ILE A 47 1.00 7.40 5.36
N HIS A 48 -0.09 8.14 5.60
CA HIS A 48 -0.76 8.99 4.64
C HIS A 48 -0.65 10.44 5.12
N LEU A 49 0.00 11.31 4.35
CA LEU A 49 0.07 12.74 4.62
C LEU A 49 -0.93 13.45 3.72
N PHE A 50 -1.83 14.25 4.29
CA PHE A 50 -2.93 14.85 3.55
C PHE A 50 -3.45 16.15 4.15
N ASP A 51 -4.27 16.84 3.37
CA ASP A 51 -5.14 17.91 3.82
C ASP A 51 -6.60 17.52 3.65
N LEU A 52 -7.47 18.08 4.50
CA LEU A 52 -8.91 17.90 4.33
C LEU A 52 -9.40 18.79 3.16
N PRO A 53 -10.18 18.22 2.22
CA PRO A 53 -10.74 18.99 1.12
C PRO A 53 -11.79 20.01 1.62
N GLU A 54 -12.08 21.00 0.78
CA GLU A 54 -13.10 22.00 1.09
C GLU A 54 -14.44 21.32 1.41
N GLY A 55 -15.06 21.75 2.51
CA GLY A 55 -16.34 21.21 2.99
C GLY A 55 -16.25 19.98 3.89
N MET A 56 -15.09 19.37 4.02
CA MET A 56 -14.88 18.28 4.99
C MET A 56 -14.31 18.84 6.30
N THR A 57 -14.99 18.57 7.41
CA THR A 57 -14.52 18.97 8.74
C THR A 57 -13.65 17.88 9.38
N GLU A 58 -12.74 18.30 10.29
CA GLU A 58 -11.92 17.37 11.08
C GLU A 58 -12.78 16.36 11.84
N GLU A 59 -13.89 16.82 12.45
CA GLU A 59 -14.84 15.96 13.18
C GLU A 59 -15.47 14.89 12.29
N ALA A 60 -15.88 15.27 11.05
CA ALA A 60 -16.47 14.32 10.12
C ALA A 60 -15.47 13.26 9.65
N TYR A 61 -14.23 13.68 9.40
CA TYR A 61 -13.15 12.75 9.04
C TYR A 61 -12.81 11.79 10.20
N LEU A 62 -12.67 12.31 11.42
CA LEU A 62 -12.39 11.49 12.60
C LEU A 62 -13.51 10.49 12.88
N ALA A 63 -14.78 10.86 12.68
CA ALA A 63 -15.91 9.94 12.85
C ALA A 63 -15.86 8.77 11.85
N ASP A 64 -15.43 9.01 10.61
CA ASP A 64 -15.23 7.96 9.62
C ASP A 64 -14.08 7.01 10.05
N ILE A 65 -12.96 7.55 10.51
CA ILE A 65 -11.83 6.74 10.97
C ILE A 65 -12.17 5.96 12.26
N ASP A 66 -12.95 6.52 13.17
CA ASP A 66 -13.42 5.80 14.37
C ASP A 66 -14.38 4.67 13.99
N THR A 67 -15.24 4.87 13.00
CA THR A 67 -16.09 3.80 12.46
C THR A 67 -15.24 2.69 11.83
N LEU A 68 -14.23 3.02 11.03
CA LEU A 68 -13.28 2.06 10.48
C LEU A 68 -12.57 1.28 11.59
N ASN A 69 -12.06 1.96 12.60
CA ASN A 69 -11.45 1.32 13.76
C ASN A 69 -12.38 0.36 14.49
N SER A 70 -13.70 0.63 14.50
CA SER A 70 -14.68 -0.24 15.17
C SER A 70 -14.76 -1.62 14.53
N PHE A 71 -14.58 -1.74 13.21
CA PHE A 71 -14.48 -3.03 12.52
C PHE A 71 -13.25 -3.81 12.98
N PHE A 72 -12.08 -3.16 13.06
CA PHE A 72 -10.85 -3.79 13.53
C PHE A 72 -10.97 -4.25 14.98
N ILE A 73 -11.54 -3.42 15.85
CA ILE A 73 -11.77 -3.78 17.26
C ILE A 73 -12.73 -4.97 17.38
N ALA A 74 -13.83 -4.97 16.62
CA ALA A 74 -14.81 -6.05 16.64
C ALA A 74 -14.22 -7.38 16.17
N SER A 75 -13.26 -7.34 15.24
CA SER A 75 -12.54 -8.50 14.72
C SER A 75 -11.29 -8.89 15.55
N GLY A 76 -11.02 -8.20 16.67
CA GLY A 76 -9.94 -8.55 17.59
C GLY A 76 -8.57 -7.96 17.26
N TYR A 77 -8.46 -7.10 16.24
CA TYR A 77 -7.19 -6.48 15.82
C TYR A 77 -6.83 -5.20 16.62
N GLY A 78 -7.77 -4.66 17.40
CA GLY A 78 -7.58 -3.41 18.13
C GLY A 78 -7.72 -2.16 17.26
N LYS A 79 -7.38 -0.99 17.82
CA LYS A 79 -7.41 0.29 17.09
C LYS A 79 -6.19 0.39 16.17
N ASN A 80 -6.41 0.33 14.88
CA ASN A 80 -5.35 0.29 13.88
C ASN A 80 -4.97 1.65 13.30
N TYR A 81 -5.96 2.52 13.10
CA TYR A 81 -5.77 3.82 12.47
C TYR A 81 -5.70 4.94 13.50
N THR A 82 -4.68 5.79 13.40
CA THR A 82 -4.51 6.98 14.22
C THR A 82 -4.34 8.19 13.33
N VAL A 83 -5.17 9.21 13.54
CA VAL A 83 -5.02 10.53 12.89
C VAL A 83 -4.17 11.41 13.77
N LEU A 84 -3.16 12.02 13.19
CA LEU A 84 -2.24 12.96 13.83
C LEU A 84 -2.35 14.31 13.12
N LYS A 85 -2.16 15.38 13.88
CA LYS A 85 -1.99 16.73 13.33
C LYS A 85 -0.50 16.97 13.16
N VAL A 86 -0.11 17.35 11.94
CA VAL A 86 1.29 17.68 11.64
C VAL A 86 1.59 19.06 12.26
N ALA A 87 2.72 19.17 12.95
CA ALA A 87 3.16 20.45 13.49
C ALA A 87 3.52 21.40 12.34
N ASP A 88 2.97 22.60 12.39
CA ASP A 88 3.20 23.65 11.41
C ASP A 88 4.38 24.54 11.84
N ASP A 89 5.53 23.91 12.06
CA ASP A 89 6.71 24.54 12.64
C ASP A 89 7.89 24.69 11.67
N ASN A 90 7.72 24.24 10.42
CA ASN A 90 8.75 24.39 9.40
C ASN A 90 8.16 24.57 7.99
N GLU A 91 8.94 25.24 7.12
CA GLU A 91 8.55 25.58 5.76
C GLU A 91 8.36 24.37 4.83
N ALA A 92 8.82 23.17 5.26
CA ALA A 92 8.64 21.93 4.49
C ALA A 92 7.32 21.23 4.81
N SER A 93 6.54 21.73 5.77
CA SER A 93 5.23 21.19 6.13
C SER A 93 4.20 21.52 5.05
N GLN A 94 3.90 20.55 4.19
CA GLN A 94 2.91 20.69 3.10
C GLN A 94 1.52 20.20 3.50
N TYR A 95 1.44 19.34 4.53
CA TYR A 95 0.22 18.66 4.92
C TYR A 95 -0.08 18.88 6.39
N ARG A 96 -1.36 19.09 6.71
CA ARG A 96 -1.81 19.33 8.10
C ARG A 96 -2.10 18.08 8.89
N TYR A 97 -2.30 16.95 8.22
CA TYR A 97 -2.72 15.69 8.84
C TYR A 97 -1.85 14.53 8.40
N ALA A 98 -1.72 13.56 9.30
CA ALA A 98 -1.17 12.25 9.00
C ALA A 98 -2.13 11.16 9.50
N LEU A 99 -2.50 10.21 8.64
CA LEU A 99 -3.15 8.96 9.05
C LEU A 99 -2.08 7.89 9.11
N VAL A 100 -1.97 7.22 10.24
CA VAL A 100 -0.98 6.17 10.48
C VAL A 100 -1.69 4.90 10.88
N SER A 101 -1.30 3.77 10.27
CA SER A 101 -1.69 2.44 10.70
C SER A 101 -0.48 1.53 10.84
N SER A 102 -0.55 0.55 11.75
CA SER A 102 0.56 -0.36 12.03
C SER A 102 0.05 -1.78 12.19
N TYR A 103 0.76 -2.73 11.57
CA TYR A 103 0.44 -4.15 11.55
C TYR A 103 1.67 -4.97 11.93
N PRO A 104 1.52 -6.02 12.75
CA PRO A 104 2.64 -6.88 13.17
C PRO A 104 3.31 -7.61 11.99
N SER A 105 2.54 -7.94 10.95
CA SER A 105 3.04 -8.62 9.75
C SER A 105 2.15 -8.35 8.54
N ALA A 106 2.61 -8.73 7.36
CA ALA A 106 1.84 -8.68 6.12
C ALA A 106 0.61 -9.61 6.16
N GLU A 107 0.71 -10.74 6.84
CA GLU A 107 -0.42 -11.66 7.04
C GLU A 107 -1.52 -11.02 7.88
N VAL A 108 -1.15 -10.38 9.01
CA VAL A 108 -2.12 -9.66 9.86
C VAL A 108 -2.74 -8.51 9.08
N TYR A 109 -1.97 -7.79 8.25
CA TYR A 109 -2.51 -6.78 7.36
C TYR A 109 -3.59 -7.35 6.45
N ALA A 110 -3.30 -8.43 5.71
CA ALA A 110 -4.24 -9.06 4.78
C ALA A 110 -5.50 -9.55 5.51
N ALA A 111 -5.34 -10.29 6.60
CA ALA A 111 -6.45 -10.84 7.38
C ALA A 111 -7.34 -9.74 7.99
N SER A 112 -6.75 -8.63 8.47
CA SER A 112 -7.49 -7.51 9.05
C SER A 112 -8.29 -6.69 8.04
N HIS A 113 -8.03 -6.86 6.74
CA HIS A 113 -8.76 -6.21 5.65
C HIS A 113 -9.74 -7.16 4.93
N ASP A 114 -9.84 -8.41 5.36
CA ASP A 114 -10.81 -9.40 4.87
C ASP A 114 -11.86 -9.67 5.97
N GLN A 115 -12.71 -8.67 6.22
CA GLN A 115 -13.70 -8.72 7.32
C GLN A 115 -15.14 -8.95 6.84
N GLY A 116 -15.30 -9.22 5.54
CA GLY A 116 -16.56 -9.56 4.95
C GLY A 116 -17.41 -8.37 4.47
N PRO A 117 -18.65 -8.64 4.01
CA PRO A 117 -19.41 -7.71 3.16
C PRO A 117 -19.81 -6.38 3.82
N GLU A 118 -19.96 -6.31 5.13
CA GLU A 118 -20.28 -5.07 5.83
C GLU A 118 -19.07 -4.11 5.84
N TYR A 119 -17.89 -4.67 6.07
CA TYR A 119 -16.63 -3.92 5.99
C TYR A 119 -16.38 -3.45 4.56
N ASP A 120 -16.53 -4.32 3.56
CA ASP A 120 -16.32 -3.99 2.16
C ASP A 120 -17.24 -2.85 1.71
N ALA A 121 -18.53 -2.93 2.05
CA ALA A 121 -19.50 -1.88 1.73
C ALA A 121 -19.18 -0.54 2.43
N TYR A 122 -18.62 -0.60 3.64
CA TYR A 122 -18.16 0.60 4.32
C TYR A 122 -16.91 1.18 3.66
N MET A 123 -15.94 0.35 3.27
CA MET A 123 -14.73 0.78 2.57
C MET A 123 -15.04 1.43 1.23
N ASP A 124 -15.95 0.86 0.43
CA ASP A 124 -16.39 1.46 -0.83
C ASP A 124 -16.94 2.87 -0.62
N LYS A 125 -17.81 3.04 0.38
CA LYS A 125 -18.37 4.34 0.75
C LYS A 125 -17.32 5.34 1.22
N ILE A 126 -16.33 4.88 2.00
CA ILE A 126 -15.25 5.73 2.50
C ILE A 126 -14.32 6.14 1.36
N PHE A 127 -13.95 5.24 0.45
CA PHE A 127 -13.14 5.57 -0.71
C PHE A 127 -13.82 6.61 -1.60
N GLU A 128 -15.13 6.50 -1.83
CA GLU A 128 -15.87 7.51 -2.56
C GLU A 128 -15.88 8.88 -1.84
N LYS A 129 -16.17 8.88 -0.53
CA LYS A 129 -16.23 10.09 0.30
C LYS A 129 -14.88 10.79 0.41
N HIS A 130 -13.79 10.02 0.49
CA HIS A 130 -12.43 10.53 0.67
C HIS A 130 -11.62 10.61 -0.63
N ALA A 131 -12.25 10.47 -1.80
CA ALA A 131 -11.57 10.43 -3.09
C ALA A 131 -10.58 11.59 -3.29
N ALA A 132 -10.96 12.82 -2.94
CA ALA A 132 -10.09 13.98 -3.07
C ALA A 132 -8.85 13.94 -2.15
N ILE A 133 -8.95 13.28 -0.98
CA ILE A 133 -7.81 13.02 -0.10
C ILE A 133 -6.88 12.00 -0.78
N LEU A 134 -7.44 10.87 -1.24
CA LEU A 134 -6.68 9.78 -1.87
C LEU A 134 -5.96 10.22 -3.16
N GLU A 135 -6.52 11.16 -3.90
CA GLU A 135 -5.91 11.73 -5.11
C GLU A 135 -4.74 12.67 -4.81
N SER A 136 -4.73 13.31 -3.65
CA SER A 136 -3.76 14.36 -3.28
C SER A 136 -2.75 13.96 -2.20
N GLU A 137 -2.98 12.85 -1.51
CA GLU A 137 -2.14 12.41 -0.40
C GLU A 137 -0.75 11.95 -0.84
N ILE A 138 0.18 11.97 0.11
CA ILE A 138 1.43 11.23 0.01
C ILE A 138 1.31 9.96 0.84
N TYR A 139 1.18 8.83 0.17
CA TYR A 139 1.19 7.51 0.79
C TYR A 139 2.60 6.91 0.87
N ARG A 140 2.95 6.37 2.04
CA ARG A 140 4.18 5.61 2.26
C ARG A 140 3.88 4.33 3.03
N LYS A 141 4.37 3.22 2.49
CA LYS A 141 4.43 1.95 3.18
C LYS A 141 5.86 1.76 3.68
N VAL A 142 6.02 1.55 4.97
CA VAL A 142 7.32 1.42 5.61
C VAL A 142 7.37 0.11 6.40
N PHE A 143 8.57 -0.44 6.56
CA PHE A 143 8.81 -1.69 7.27
C PHE A 143 9.86 -1.44 8.35
N ALA A 144 9.74 -2.15 9.48
CA ALA A 144 10.77 -2.11 10.51
C ALA A 144 12.08 -2.66 9.94
N LEU A 145 13.19 -2.00 10.29
CA LEU A 145 14.53 -2.55 10.08
C LEU A 145 14.93 -3.29 11.36
N ASN A 146 15.24 -4.56 11.23
CA ASN A 146 15.72 -5.43 12.33
C ASN A 146 17.24 -5.41 12.41
#